data_799f89f4d945847205d74d3c5afa8118
#
_entry.id   799f89f4d945847205d74d3c5afa8118
#
_cell.length_a   1.000
_cell.length_b   1.000
_cell.length_c   1.000
_cell.angle_alpha   90.00
_cell.angle_beta   90.00
_cell.angle_gamma   90.00
#
_symmetry.space_group_name_H-M   'P 1'
#
loop_
_entity.id
_entity.type
_entity.pdbx_description
1 polymer ?
#
loop_
_entity_poly.entity_id
_entity_poly.type
_entity_poly.pdbx_seq_one_letter_code
_entity_poly.pdbx_strand_id
1 'polypeptide(L)'
;MLDIKHLKIEIYVLGLIPYGFILSLIAFYFHTGFYLDRLPTLSQPDPRELPFYSVYEPVVNTTGNIWLFSVFAWLIVSAIYIFVCKKRIQWKPIIYSSIGHLAVVILLFSTIVEWFAD
;
A
#
# COMPACT_ATOMS: atom_id res chain seq x y z
N MET A 1 -21.56 -4.94 -20.60
CA MET A 1 -20.41 -5.20 -21.46
C MET A 1 -19.15 -4.60 -20.86
N LEU A 2 -18.07 -5.38 -20.78
CA LEU A 2 -16.81 -4.88 -20.22
C LEU A 2 -16.12 -3.98 -21.26
N ASP A 3 -15.88 -2.73 -20.86
CA ASP A 3 -15.19 -1.74 -21.66
C ASP A 3 -13.71 -1.73 -21.28
N ILE A 4 -12.84 -1.89 -22.26
CA ILE A 4 -11.38 -1.89 -22.07
C ILE A 4 -10.92 -0.61 -21.37
N LYS A 5 -11.50 0.54 -21.74
CA LYS A 5 -11.19 1.83 -21.12
C LYS A 5 -11.48 1.82 -19.61
N HIS A 6 -12.65 1.29 -19.23
CA HIS A 6 -13.02 1.18 -17.82
C HIS A 6 -12.09 0.22 -17.06
N LEU A 7 -11.72 -0.89 -17.69
CA LEU A 7 -10.78 -1.84 -17.06
C LEU A 7 -9.43 -1.18 -16.80
N LYS A 8 -8.91 -0.40 -17.73
CA LYS A 8 -7.66 0.35 -17.55
C LYS A 8 -7.77 1.33 -16.39
N ILE A 9 -8.88 2.09 -16.31
CA ILE A 9 -9.10 3.06 -15.24
C ILE A 9 -9.15 2.34 -13.90
N GLU A 10 -9.87 1.22 -13.81
CA GLU A 10 -9.95 0.43 -12.57
C GLU A 10 -8.57 -0.08 -12.13
N ILE A 11 -7.76 -0.54 -13.09
CA ILE A 11 -6.40 -1.02 -12.78
C ILE A 11 -5.56 0.13 -12.21
N TYR A 12 -5.60 1.31 -12.81
CA TYR A 12 -4.87 2.48 -12.31
C TYR A 12 -5.35 2.92 -10.93
N VAL A 13 -6.67 2.95 -10.71
CA VAL A 13 -7.25 3.32 -9.42
C VAL A 13 -6.81 2.35 -8.34
N LEU A 14 -6.89 1.04 -8.63
CA LEU A 14 -6.45 0.02 -7.68
C LEU A 14 -4.95 0.10 -7.40
N GLY A 15 -4.18 0.59 -8.36
CA GLY A 15 -2.74 0.82 -8.19
C GLY A 15 -2.40 2.03 -7.34
N LEU A 16 -3.34 2.96 -7.12
CA LEU A 16 -3.14 4.11 -6.24
C LEU A 16 -3.39 3.80 -4.76
N ILE A 17 -4.20 2.79 -4.49
CA ILE A 17 -4.58 2.43 -3.10
C ILE A 17 -3.37 2.11 -2.21
N PRO A 18 -2.35 1.35 -2.67
CA PRO A 18 -1.22 1.03 -1.81
C PRO A 18 -0.46 2.26 -1.29
N TYR A 19 -0.49 3.36 -2.01
CA TYR A 19 0.19 4.59 -1.57
C TYR A 19 -0.41 5.17 -0.29
N GLY A 20 -1.72 4.99 -0.07
CA GLY A 20 -2.36 5.41 1.19
C GLY A 20 -1.77 4.70 2.40
N PHE A 21 -1.58 3.40 2.31
CA PHE A 21 -0.95 2.62 3.37
C PHE A 21 0.53 3.03 3.55
N ILE A 22 1.26 3.14 2.45
CA ILE A 22 2.68 3.51 2.48
C ILE A 22 2.84 4.89 3.15
N LEU A 23 2.04 5.87 2.72
CA LEU A 23 2.14 7.24 3.26
C LEU A 23 1.78 7.29 4.73
N SER A 24 0.74 6.55 5.16
CA SER A 24 0.34 6.56 6.58
C SER A 24 1.43 5.96 7.47
N LEU A 25 2.02 4.87 7.06
CA LEU A 25 3.05 4.18 7.83
C LEU A 25 4.35 5.00 7.88
N ILE A 26 4.77 5.54 6.74
CA ILE A 26 5.97 6.37 6.65
C ILE A 26 5.77 7.67 7.42
N ALA A 27 4.58 8.28 7.37
CA ALA A 27 4.28 9.48 8.13
C ALA A 27 4.43 9.23 9.63
N PHE A 28 3.91 8.10 10.12
CA PHE A 28 4.06 7.73 11.51
C PHE A 28 5.53 7.52 11.89
N TYR A 29 6.28 6.81 11.05
CA TYR A 29 7.69 6.52 11.28
C TYR A 29 8.52 7.80 11.40
N PHE A 30 8.35 8.74 10.45
CA PHE A 30 9.11 9.99 10.46
C PHE A 30 8.60 10.96 11.53
N HIS A 31 7.28 10.97 11.82
CA HIS A 31 6.76 11.76 12.94
C HIS A 31 7.42 11.32 14.26
N THR A 32 7.55 10.02 14.44
CA THR A 32 8.25 9.46 15.60
C THR A 32 9.72 9.92 15.61
N GLY A 33 10.37 9.92 14.45
CA GLY A 33 11.75 10.40 14.34
C GLY A 33 11.91 11.86 14.75
N PHE A 34 11.00 12.71 14.30
CA PHE A 34 11.01 14.13 14.72
C PHE A 34 10.72 14.30 16.20
N TYR A 35 9.80 13.51 16.75
CA TYR A 35 9.46 13.56 18.17
C TYR A 35 10.63 13.14 19.06
N LEU A 36 11.40 12.13 18.64
CA LEU A 36 12.50 11.56 19.41
C LEU A 36 13.86 12.17 19.11
N ASP A 37 13.96 13.02 18.08
CA ASP A 37 15.22 13.51 17.50
C ASP A 37 16.13 12.37 17.01
N ARG A 38 15.54 11.20 16.74
CA ARG A 38 16.24 10.03 16.14
C ARG A 38 15.22 9.10 15.53
N LEU A 39 15.63 8.33 14.53
CA LEU A 39 14.73 7.36 13.93
C LEU A 39 14.47 6.18 14.87
N PRO A 40 13.24 5.62 14.87
CA PRO A 40 12.94 4.45 15.70
C PRO A 40 13.77 3.23 15.27
N THR A 41 14.03 2.36 16.25
CA THR A 41 14.66 1.06 16.03
C THR A 41 13.66 -0.04 16.41
N LEU A 42 13.97 -1.29 16.05
CA LEU A 42 13.11 -2.43 16.38
C LEU A 42 12.80 -2.56 17.87
N SER A 43 13.77 -2.22 18.70
CA SER A 43 13.65 -2.40 20.15
C SER A 43 13.12 -1.18 20.88
N GLN A 44 13.19 0.02 20.25
CA GLN A 44 12.82 1.27 20.92
C GLN A 44 12.45 2.37 19.94
N PRO A 45 11.41 3.16 20.22
CA PRO A 45 10.46 2.97 21.32
C PRO A 45 9.39 1.95 20.95
N ASP A 46 8.62 1.47 21.94
CA ASP A 46 7.39 0.75 21.62
C ASP A 46 6.42 1.75 20.98
N PRO A 47 5.93 1.49 19.74
CA PRO A 47 5.02 2.44 19.08
C PRO A 47 3.78 2.78 19.91
N ARG A 48 3.30 1.81 20.67
CA ARG A 48 2.09 1.96 21.50
C ARG A 48 2.27 2.96 22.64
N GLU A 49 3.49 3.24 23.02
CA GLU A 49 3.80 4.23 24.08
C GLU A 49 3.86 5.67 23.57
N LEU A 50 3.85 5.86 22.23
CA LEU A 50 3.90 7.19 21.65
C LEU A 50 2.55 7.91 21.82
N PRO A 51 2.57 9.22 22.17
CA PRO A 51 1.32 9.93 22.44
C PRO A 51 0.40 10.07 21.24
N PHE A 52 0.94 9.98 20.02
CA PHE A 52 0.17 10.09 18.76
C PHE A 52 -0.17 8.74 18.15
N TYR A 53 0.18 7.61 18.79
CA TYR A 53 -0.08 6.27 18.23
C TYR A 53 -1.57 6.04 17.98
N SER A 54 -2.42 6.49 18.89
CA SER A 54 -3.88 6.31 18.77
C SER A 54 -4.48 7.02 17.56
N VAL A 55 -3.80 8.05 17.04
CA VAL A 55 -4.22 8.74 15.81
C VAL A 55 -3.83 7.95 14.56
N TYR A 56 -2.60 7.42 14.54
CA TYR A 56 -2.05 6.73 13.37
C TYR A 56 -2.53 5.28 13.24
N GLU A 57 -2.68 4.59 14.36
CA GLU A 57 -3.02 3.15 14.38
C GLU A 57 -4.29 2.83 13.57
N PRO A 58 -5.43 3.52 13.77
CA PRO A 58 -6.61 3.23 12.94
C PRO A 58 -6.39 3.54 11.46
N VAL A 59 -5.64 4.59 11.14
CA VAL A 59 -5.36 4.96 9.74
C VAL A 59 -4.49 3.89 9.07
N VAL A 60 -3.42 3.47 9.74
CA VAL A 60 -2.51 2.44 9.21
C VAL A 60 -3.26 1.12 9.03
N ASN A 61 -4.03 0.70 10.02
CA ASN A 61 -4.76 -0.56 9.96
C ASN A 61 -5.85 -0.52 8.88
N THR A 62 -6.59 0.59 8.77
CA THR A 62 -7.64 0.74 7.77
C THR A 62 -7.05 0.74 6.36
N THR A 63 -6.01 1.54 6.12
CA THR A 63 -5.37 1.59 4.80
C THR A 63 -4.72 0.25 4.44
N GLY A 64 -4.15 -0.45 5.43
CA GLY A 64 -3.58 -1.78 5.21
C GLY A 64 -4.63 -2.81 4.83
N ASN A 65 -5.79 -2.80 5.48
CA ASN A 65 -6.90 -3.69 5.15
C ASN A 65 -7.47 -3.36 3.77
N ILE A 66 -7.65 -2.08 3.45
CA ILE A 66 -8.11 -1.66 2.13
C ILE A 66 -7.11 -2.11 1.06
N TRP A 67 -5.81 -1.98 1.33
CA TRP A 67 -4.78 -2.46 0.39
C TRP A 67 -4.91 -3.96 0.16
N LEU A 68 -5.11 -4.75 1.22
CA LEU A 68 -5.24 -6.20 1.08
C LEU A 68 -6.39 -6.58 0.15
N PHE A 69 -7.56 -5.97 0.33
CA PHE A 69 -8.69 -6.18 -0.58
C PHE A 69 -8.38 -5.67 -1.99
N SER A 70 -7.69 -4.54 -2.10
CA SER A 70 -7.35 -3.96 -3.41
C SER A 70 -6.41 -4.85 -4.22
N VAL A 71 -5.48 -5.54 -3.55
CA VAL A 71 -4.57 -6.46 -4.24
C VAL A 71 -5.33 -7.60 -4.90
N PHE A 72 -6.31 -8.18 -4.19
CA PHE A 72 -7.14 -9.23 -4.78
C PHE A 72 -7.99 -8.68 -5.93
N ALA A 73 -8.62 -7.52 -5.75
CA ALA A 73 -9.39 -6.87 -6.81
C ALA A 73 -8.50 -6.55 -8.01
N TRP A 74 -7.29 -6.05 -7.77
CA TRP A 74 -6.32 -5.74 -8.82
C TRP A 74 -5.94 -6.99 -9.62
N LEU A 75 -5.70 -8.11 -8.94
CA LEU A 75 -5.38 -9.38 -9.61
C LEU A 75 -6.54 -9.83 -10.49
N ILE A 76 -7.77 -9.76 -9.99
CA ILE A 76 -8.97 -10.17 -10.73
C ILE A 76 -9.19 -9.27 -11.95
N VAL A 77 -9.16 -7.96 -11.76
CA VAL A 77 -9.40 -7.00 -12.86
C VAL A 77 -8.29 -7.10 -13.89
N SER A 78 -7.03 -7.26 -13.46
CA SER A 78 -5.90 -7.44 -14.39
C SER A 78 -6.03 -8.70 -15.19
N ALA A 79 -6.47 -9.81 -14.59
CA ALA A 79 -6.70 -11.06 -15.29
C ALA A 79 -7.81 -10.91 -16.34
N ILE A 80 -8.91 -10.25 -15.97
CA ILE A 80 -10.01 -9.98 -16.91
C ILE A 80 -9.51 -9.11 -18.07
N TYR A 81 -8.73 -8.07 -17.77
CA TYR A 81 -8.16 -7.17 -18.78
C TYR A 81 -7.28 -7.94 -19.76
N ILE A 82 -6.39 -8.79 -19.26
CA ILE A 82 -5.51 -9.61 -20.10
C ILE A 82 -6.34 -10.54 -20.99
N PHE A 83 -7.35 -11.18 -20.42
CA PHE A 83 -8.21 -12.11 -21.15
C PHE A 83 -9.01 -11.40 -22.24
N VAL A 84 -9.55 -10.21 -21.96
CA VAL A 84 -10.38 -9.45 -22.89
C VAL A 84 -9.53 -8.86 -24.02
N CYS A 85 -8.36 -8.33 -23.71
CA CYS A 85 -7.50 -7.67 -24.69
C CYS A 85 -6.70 -8.64 -25.55
N LYS A 86 -6.32 -9.78 -25.00
CA LYS A 86 -5.53 -10.82 -25.70
C LYS A 86 -4.28 -10.23 -26.37
N LYS A 87 -4.22 -10.26 -27.71
CA LYS A 87 -3.05 -9.79 -28.47
C LYS A 87 -2.91 -8.27 -28.52
N ARG A 88 -3.96 -7.54 -28.17
CA ARG A 88 -3.97 -6.06 -28.19
C ARG A 88 -3.67 -5.45 -26.82
N ILE A 89 -3.11 -6.23 -25.92
CA ILE A 89 -2.89 -5.81 -24.55
C ILE A 89 -1.87 -4.66 -24.50
N GLN A 90 -2.20 -3.64 -23.71
CA GLN A 90 -1.27 -2.59 -23.34
C GLN A 90 -0.85 -2.86 -21.89
N TRP A 91 0.44 -3.04 -21.67
CA TRP A 91 0.96 -3.43 -20.38
C TRP A 91 1.13 -2.26 -19.39
N LYS A 92 1.09 -1.00 -19.88
CA LYS A 92 1.30 0.18 -19.03
C LYS A 92 0.42 0.20 -17.79
N PRO A 93 -0.91 -0.01 -17.87
CA PRO A 93 -1.74 -0.01 -16.66
C PRO A 93 -1.27 -1.02 -15.61
N ILE A 94 -0.96 -2.23 -16.07
CA ILE A 94 -0.51 -3.31 -15.16
C ILE A 94 0.85 -2.98 -14.58
N ILE A 95 1.79 -2.51 -15.40
CA ILE A 95 3.15 -2.19 -14.94
C ILE A 95 3.12 -1.06 -13.92
N TYR A 96 2.45 0.05 -14.21
CA TYR A 96 2.42 1.19 -13.30
C TYR A 96 1.66 0.88 -12.02
N SER A 97 0.53 0.15 -12.11
CA SER A 97 -0.22 -0.22 -10.92
C SER A 97 0.54 -1.21 -10.03
N SER A 98 1.32 -2.10 -10.64
CA SER A 98 2.10 -3.08 -9.88
C SER A 98 3.20 -2.44 -9.03
N ILE A 99 3.69 -1.27 -9.41
CA ILE A 99 4.75 -0.57 -8.67
C ILE A 99 4.32 -0.31 -7.23
N GLY A 100 3.11 0.22 -7.02
CA GLY A 100 2.59 0.49 -5.68
C GLY A 100 2.41 -0.78 -4.86
N HIS A 101 1.85 -1.82 -5.46
CA HIS A 101 1.64 -3.10 -4.76
C HIS A 101 2.98 -3.76 -4.39
N LEU A 102 3.96 -3.73 -5.29
CA LEU A 102 5.29 -4.25 -5.00
C LEU A 102 5.98 -3.45 -3.90
N ALA A 103 5.81 -2.12 -3.91
CA ALA A 103 6.36 -1.26 -2.86
C ALA A 103 5.81 -1.64 -1.48
N VAL A 104 4.51 -1.95 -1.38
CA VAL A 104 3.93 -2.42 -0.12
C VAL A 104 4.50 -3.78 0.29
N VAL A 105 4.65 -4.71 -0.66
CA VAL A 105 5.23 -6.03 -0.35
C VAL A 105 6.65 -5.85 0.20
N ILE A 106 7.46 -5.00 -0.41
CA ILE A 106 8.81 -4.70 0.06
C ILE A 106 8.75 -4.07 1.46
N LEU A 107 7.83 -3.14 1.67
CA LEU A 107 7.65 -2.46 2.96
C LEU A 107 7.25 -3.45 4.06
N LEU A 108 6.42 -4.45 3.75
CA LEU A 108 6.00 -5.47 4.72
C LEU A 108 7.18 -6.30 5.26
N PHE A 109 8.26 -6.42 4.49
CA PHE A 109 9.46 -7.10 4.94
C PHE A 109 10.49 -6.13 5.51
N SER A 110 10.15 -4.85 5.65
CA SER A 110 11.05 -3.84 6.20
C SER A 110 10.98 -3.80 7.73
N THR A 111 12.00 -3.20 8.32
CA THR A 111 12.05 -2.97 9.77
C THR A 111 10.98 -1.99 10.24
N ILE A 112 10.47 -1.12 9.36
CA ILE A 112 9.42 -0.14 9.69
C ILE A 112 8.13 -0.87 10.07
N VAL A 113 7.68 -1.81 9.24
CA VAL A 113 6.47 -2.60 9.53
C VAL A 113 6.69 -3.50 10.73
N GLU A 114 7.84 -4.14 10.79
CA GLU A 114 8.19 -5.00 11.92
C GLU A 114 8.15 -4.22 13.24
N TRP A 115 8.70 -3.00 13.26
CA TRP A 115 8.64 -2.12 14.42
C TRP A 115 7.19 -1.73 14.76
N PHE A 116 6.39 -1.34 13.77
CA PHE A 116 5.00 -0.89 13.98
C PHE A 116 4.12 -2.02 14.53
N ALA A 117 4.29 -3.23 14.00
CA ALA A 117 3.44 -4.38 14.34
C ALA A 117 3.85 -5.08 15.65
N ASP A 118 5.02 -4.80 16.13
CA ASP A 118 5.63 -5.52 17.27
C ASP A 118 5.07 -5.15 18.65
#